data_15848393e8234a27f367db6a06088001
#
_entry.id   15848393e8234a27f367db6a06088001
#
_cell.length_a   1.000
_cell.length_b   1.000
_cell.length_c   1.000
_cell.angle_alpha   90.00
_cell.angle_beta   90.00
_cell.angle_gamma   90.00
#
_symmetry.space_group_name_H-M   'P 1'
#
loop_
_entity.id
_entity.type
_entity.pdbx_description
1 polymer ?
#
loop_
_entity_poly.entity_id
_entity_poly.type
_entity_poly.pdbx_seq_one_letter_code
_entity_poly.pdbx_strand_id
1 'polypeptide(L)'
;MKKTPLQQVNERFGDKDKLVDKLTGMLDRDDEEKDEFKARLLSMANSKLLRLYNTHVEIADRFGDKDKLVDAILELMKKRKDLDYADKLGYHTPVRLLAMHREQEKKARRAQ
;
A
#
# COMPACT_ATOMS: atom_id res chain seq x y z
N MET A 1 19.77 9.62 15.29
CA MET A 1 19.90 9.76 13.83
C MET A 1 18.93 8.84 13.11
N LYS A 2 18.31 9.34 12.06
CA LYS A 2 17.45 8.51 11.22
C LYS A 2 18.31 7.64 10.31
N LYS A 3 17.96 6.37 10.22
CA LYS A 3 18.66 5.44 9.34
C LYS A 3 18.35 5.76 7.87
N THR A 4 19.35 5.61 7.02
CA THR A 4 19.13 5.76 5.58
C THR A 4 18.24 4.61 5.07
N PRO A 5 17.56 4.79 3.93
CA PRO A 5 16.77 3.68 3.34
C PRO A 5 17.60 2.41 3.14
N LEU A 6 18.84 2.54 2.70
CA LEU A 6 19.72 1.38 2.52
C LEU A 6 19.99 0.66 3.85
N GLN A 7 20.26 1.42 4.91
CA GLN A 7 20.47 0.83 6.25
C GLN A 7 19.22 0.09 6.74
N GLN A 8 18.04 0.67 6.54
CA GLN A 8 16.79 0.03 6.93
C GLN A 8 16.55 -1.27 6.18
N VAL A 9 16.82 -1.28 4.88
CA VAL A 9 16.68 -2.49 4.06
C VAL A 9 17.62 -3.58 4.57
N ASN A 10 18.88 -3.24 4.80
CA ASN A 10 19.88 -4.21 5.26
C ASN A 10 19.56 -4.77 6.63
N GLU A 11 19.10 -3.93 7.57
CA GLU A 11 18.79 -4.37 8.93
C GLU A 11 17.50 -5.20 9.01
N ARG A 12 16.46 -4.80 8.25
CA ARG A 12 15.15 -5.44 8.33
C ARG A 12 15.02 -6.68 7.45
N PHE A 13 15.69 -6.71 6.32
CA PHE A 13 15.52 -7.76 5.31
C PHE A 13 16.79 -8.49 4.95
N GLY A 14 17.94 -7.91 5.27
CA GLY A 14 19.24 -8.46 4.90
C GLY A 14 19.82 -7.80 3.65
N ASP A 15 19.04 -7.72 2.59
CA ASP A 15 19.43 -7.02 1.37
C ASP A 15 18.19 -6.64 0.54
N LYS A 16 18.43 -5.90 -0.54
CA LYS A 16 17.34 -5.42 -1.40
C LYS A 16 16.62 -6.58 -2.08
N ASP A 17 17.34 -7.62 -2.49
CA ASP A 17 16.73 -8.79 -3.14
C ASP A 17 15.68 -9.44 -2.23
N LYS A 18 15.99 -9.59 -0.95
CA LYS A 18 15.05 -10.19 0.01
C LYS A 18 13.81 -9.33 0.21
N LEU A 19 13.98 -8.01 0.24
CA LEU A 19 12.84 -7.09 0.32
C LEU A 19 11.97 -7.23 -0.93
N VAL A 20 12.57 -7.26 -2.11
CA VAL A 20 11.86 -7.41 -3.37
C VAL A 20 11.14 -8.76 -3.43
N ASP A 21 11.77 -9.84 -2.95
CA ASP A 21 11.10 -11.14 -2.90
C ASP A 21 9.84 -11.11 -2.03
N LYS A 22 9.90 -10.43 -0.89
CA LYS A 22 8.70 -10.28 -0.04
C LYS A 22 7.62 -9.48 -0.76
N LEU A 23 8.00 -8.39 -1.43
CA LEU A 23 7.05 -7.57 -2.17
C LEU A 23 6.41 -8.34 -3.33
N THR A 24 7.16 -9.19 -4.04
CA THR A 24 6.57 -9.99 -5.12
C THR A 24 5.50 -10.94 -4.61
N GLY A 25 5.62 -11.41 -3.36
CA GLY A 25 4.59 -12.23 -2.75
C GLY A 25 3.39 -11.46 -2.24
N MET A 26 3.54 -10.16 -1.97
CA MET A 26 2.49 -9.31 -1.40
C MET A 26 1.70 -8.54 -2.45
N LEU A 27 2.35 -8.14 -3.54
CA LEU A 27 1.76 -7.30 -4.58
C LEU A 27 1.12 -8.14 -5.67
N ASP A 28 0.03 -7.61 -6.24
CA ASP A 28 -0.61 -8.21 -7.39
C ASP A 28 0.23 -7.89 -8.64
N ARG A 29 0.57 -8.93 -9.41
CA ARG A 29 1.37 -8.79 -10.62
C ARG A 29 0.52 -8.59 -11.88
N ASP A 30 -0.78 -8.75 -11.76
CA ASP A 30 -1.68 -8.81 -12.91
C ASP A 30 -1.17 -9.85 -13.92
N ASP A 31 -0.94 -9.45 -15.18
CA ASP A 31 -0.46 -10.36 -16.23
C ASP A 31 1.06 -10.34 -16.38
N GLU A 32 1.77 -9.60 -15.55
CA GLU A 32 3.23 -9.48 -15.64
C GLU A 32 3.92 -10.74 -15.11
N GLU A 33 4.92 -11.24 -15.83
CA GLU A 33 5.68 -12.40 -15.37
C GLU A 33 6.48 -12.07 -14.11
N LYS A 34 6.69 -13.10 -13.27
CA LYS A 34 7.35 -12.93 -11.97
C LYS A 34 8.75 -12.33 -12.11
N ASP A 35 9.53 -12.80 -13.08
CA ASP A 35 10.89 -12.33 -13.28
C ASP A 35 10.93 -10.88 -13.73
N GLU A 36 10.04 -10.49 -14.63
CA GLU A 36 9.93 -9.11 -15.10
C GLU A 36 9.47 -8.18 -13.97
N PHE A 37 8.50 -8.63 -13.19
CA PHE A 37 7.99 -7.89 -12.03
C PHE A 37 9.10 -7.67 -11.00
N LYS A 38 9.86 -8.71 -10.69
CA LYS A 38 10.99 -8.63 -9.78
C LYS A 38 12.06 -7.66 -10.28
N ALA A 39 12.40 -7.73 -11.56
CA ALA A 39 13.38 -6.83 -12.17
C ALA A 39 12.93 -5.38 -12.07
N ARG A 40 11.64 -5.11 -12.31
CA ARG A 40 11.08 -3.77 -12.18
C ARG A 40 11.19 -3.26 -10.75
N LEU A 41 10.88 -4.09 -9.76
CA LEU A 41 11.01 -3.72 -8.36
C LEU A 41 12.46 -3.46 -7.97
N LEU A 42 13.40 -4.28 -8.46
CA LEU A 42 14.83 -4.10 -8.18
C LEU A 42 15.36 -2.77 -8.71
N SER A 43 14.75 -2.23 -9.77
CA SER A 43 15.14 -0.93 -10.32
C SER A 43 14.64 0.26 -9.51
N MET A 44 13.74 0.05 -8.55
CA MET A 44 13.21 1.12 -7.74
C MET A 44 14.15 1.51 -6.61
N ALA A 45 14.03 2.77 -6.16
CA ALA A 45 14.81 3.24 -5.01
C ALA A 45 14.38 2.52 -3.73
N ASN A 46 15.32 2.34 -2.81
CA ASN A 46 15.05 1.67 -1.53
C ASN A 46 13.95 2.36 -0.73
N SER A 47 13.91 3.70 -0.74
CA SER A 47 12.87 4.46 -0.04
C SER A 47 11.47 4.14 -0.57
N LYS A 48 11.34 3.98 -1.89
CA LYS A 48 10.06 3.63 -2.51
C LYS A 48 9.65 2.21 -2.17
N LEU A 49 10.60 1.27 -2.19
CA LEU A 49 10.34 -0.12 -1.82
C LEU A 49 9.90 -0.25 -0.36
N LEU A 50 10.56 0.47 0.55
CA LEU A 50 10.18 0.49 1.96
C LEU A 50 8.78 1.06 2.15
N ARG A 51 8.44 2.13 1.42
CA ARG A 51 7.10 2.72 1.48
C ARG A 51 6.04 1.72 1.01
N LEU A 52 6.30 1.02 -0.09
CA LEU A 52 5.38 -0.01 -0.58
C LEU A 52 5.18 -1.11 0.45
N TYR A 53 6.28 -1.62 1.02
CA TYR A 53 6.22 -2.67 2.03
C TYR A 53 5.41 -2.21 3.25
N ASN A 54 5.75 -1.04 3.80
CA ASN A 54 5.08 -0.53 4.98
C ASN A 54 3.59 -0.27 4.73
N THR A 55 3.23 0.23 3.54
CA THR A 55 1.84 0.47 3.16
C THR A 55 1.05 -0.83 3.14
N HIS A 56 1.59 -1.89 2.53
CA HIS A 56 0.90 -3.17 2.44
C HIS A 56 0.78 -3.86 3.80
N VAL A 57 1.81 -3.74 4.65
CA VAL A 57 1.75 -4.26 6.02
C VAL A 57 0.66 -3.52 6.82
N GLU A 58 0.60 -2.21 6.70
CA GLU A 58 -0.43 -1.42 7.41
C GLU A 58 -1.84 -1.81 6.95
N ILE A 59 -2.03 -1.97 5.64
CA ILE A 59 -3.34 -2.37 5.10
C ILE A 59 -3.72 -3.75 5.63
N ALA A 60 -2.79 -4.71 5.61
CA ALA A 60 -3.05 -6.06 6.11
C ALA A 60 -3.40 -6.05 7.60
N ASP A 61 -2.70 -5.26 8.41
CA ASP A 61 -2.92 -5.20 9.85
C ASP A 61 -4.21 -4.46 10.22
N ARG A 62 -4.51 -3.35 9.53
CA ARG A 62 -5.65 -2.50 9.89
C ARG A 62 -6.95 -2.89 9.20
N PHE A 63 -6.87 -3.38 7.98
CA PHE A 63 -8.08 -3.62 7.17
C PHE A 63 -8.20 -5.07 6.69
N GLY A 64 -7.08 -5.74 6.49
CA GLY A 64 -7.03 -7.10 5.97
C GLY A 64 -6.66 -7.15 4.49
N ASP A 65 -7.37 -6.42 3.64
CA ASP A 65 -7.08 -6.36 2.22
C ASP A 65 -7.54 -5.03 1.61
N LYS A 66 -7.29 -4.87 0.31
CA LYS A 66 -7.63 -3.65 -0.43
C LYS A 66 -9.13 -3.40 -0.45
N ASP A 67 -9.93 -4.44 -0.62
CA ASP A 67 -11.39 -4.30 -0.68
C ASP A 67 -11.94 -3.78 0.64
N LYS A 68 -11.42 -4.26 1.75
CA LYS A 68 -11.83 -3.77 3.09
C LYS A 68 -11.38 -2.33 3.32
N LEU A 69 -10.23 -1.94 2.77
CA LEU A 69 -9.78 -0.55 2.83
C LEU A 69 -10.74 0.36 2.05
N VAL A 70 -11.17 -0.06 0.86
CA VAL A 70 -12.18 0.67 0.07
C VAL A 70 -13.47 0.81 0.86
N ASP A 71 -13.94 -0.27 1.48
CA ASP A 71 -15.15 -0.24 2.31
C ASP A 71 -15.02 0.74 3.47
N ALA A 72 -13.86 0.77 4.12
CA ALA A 72 -13.60 1.70 5.22
C ALA A 72 -13.66 3.16 4.77
N ILE A 73 -13.10 3.46 3.57
CA ILE A 73 -13.17 4.80 3.00
C ILE A 73 -14.63 5.20 2.71
N LEU A 74 -15.39 4.28 2.10
CA LEU A 74 -16.80 4.53 1.79
C LEU A 74 -17.61 4.80 3.05
N GLU A 75 -17.33 4.07 4.12
CA GLU A 75 -17.99 4.26 5.40
C GLU A 75 -17.70 5.65 5.97
N LEU A 76 -16.46 6.10 5.95
CA LEU A 76 -16.08 7.44 6.42
C LEU A 76 -16.72 8.54 5.58
N MET A 77 -16.88 8.31 4.29
CA MET A 77 -17.50 9.27 3.37
C MET A 77 -19.02 9.16 3.36
N LYS A 78 -19.59 8.18 4.07
CA LYS A 78 -21.04 7.90 4.10
C LYS A 78 -21.57 7.55 2.72
N LYS A 79 -20.81 6.80 1.92
CA LYS A 79 -21.16 6.41 0.56
C LYS A 79 -21.16 4.89 0.35
N ARG A 80 -21.45 4.13 1.41
CA ARG A 80 -21.40 2.65 1.35
C ARG A 80 -22.27 2.05 0.25
N LYS A 81 -23.36 2.71 -0.11
CA LYS A 81 -24.31 2.21 -1.12
C LYS A 81 -24.00 2.70 -2.54
N ASP A 82 -22.97 3.52 -2.69
CA ASP A 82 -22.60 4.06 -4.00
C ASP A 82 -21.63 3.10 -4.69
N LEU A 83 -22.18 2.17 -5.49
CA LEU A 83 -21.40 1.15 -6.17
C LEU A 83 -20.48 1.74 -7.24
N ASP A 84 -20.90 2.81 -7.90
CA ASP A 84 -20.07 3.48 -8.90
C ASP A 84 -18.83 4.10 -8.26
N TYR A 85 -18.99 4.71 -7.10
CA TYR A 85 -17.88 5.30 -6.37
C TYR A 85 -16.93 4.21 -5.85
N ALA A 86 -17.49 3.09 -5.41
CA ALA A 86 -16.68 1.94 -4.97
C ALA A 86 -15.82 1.41 -6.12
N ASP A 87 -16.38 1.30 -7.32
CA ASP A 87 -15.62 0.88 -8.50
C ASP A 87 -14.48 1.85 -8.80
N LYS A 88 -14.75 3.14 -8.75
CA LYS A 88 -13.72 4.17 -8.98
C LYS A 88 -12.58 4.07 -7.97
N LEU A 89 -12.90 3.85 -6.70
CA LEU A 89 -11.87 3.67 -5.68
C LEU A 89 -11.00 2.44 -5.96
N GLY A 90 -11.60 1.38 -6.51
CA GLY A 90 -10.88 0.16 -6.84
C GLY A 90 -9.76 0.34 -7.86
N TYR A 91 -9.81 1.41 -8.67
CA TYR A 91 -8.78 1.70 -9.66
C TYR A 91 -7.55 2.39 -9.06
N HIS A 92 -7.63 2.90 -7.84
CA HIS A 92 -6.50 3.56 -7.19
C HIS A 92 -5.51 2.53 -6.63
N THR A 93 -4.25 2.94 -6.53
CA THR A 93 -3.23 2.12 -5.89
C THR A 93 -3.48 2.02 -4.39
N PRO A 94 -3.00 0.95 -3.72
CA PRO A 94 -3.13 0.85 -2.26
C PRO A 94 -2.51 2.03 -1.52
N VAL A 95 -1.38 2.57 -2.00
CA VAL A 95 -0.76 3.76 -1.39
C VAL A 95 -1.71 4.95 -1.44
N ARG A 96 -2.34 5.17 -2.59
CA ARG A 96 -3.30 6.27 -2.76
C ARG A 96 -4.51 6.09 -1.86
N LEU A 97 -5.05 4.86 -1.82
CA LEU A 97 -6.22 4.56 -0.98
C LEU A 97 -5.92 4.79 0.50
N LEU A 98 -4.75 4.40 0.98
CA LEU A 98 -4.38 4.62 2.37
C LEU A 98 -4.29 6.12 2.68
N ALA A 99 -3.74 6.92 1.76
CA ALA A 99 -3.69 8.37 1.91
C ALA A 99 -5.09 8.98 1.95
N MET A 100 -6.00 8.50 1.09
CA MET A 100 -7.39 8.94 1.07
C MET A 100 -8.10 8.60 2.39
N HIS A 101 -7.86 7.41 2.92
CA HIS A 101 -8.43 7.01 4.21
C HIS A 101 -7.98 7.95 5.33
N ARG A 102 -6.68 8.26 5.38
CA ARG A 102 -6.13 9.19 6.39
C ARG A 102 -6.76 10.57 6.29
N GLU A 103 -6.96 11.05 5.06
CA GLU A 103 -7.59 12.35 4.82
C GLU A 103 -9.04 12.35 5.32
N GLN A 104 -9.79 11.30 5.03
CA GLN A 104 -11.18 11.18 5.49
C GLN A 104 -11.28 11.06 7.01
N GLU A 105 -10.33 10.37 7.64
CA GLU A 105 -10.28 10.31 9.10
C GLU A 105 -10.10 11.69 9.72
N LYS A 106 -9.22 12.50 9.14
CA LYS A 106 -9.00 13.88 9.62
C LYS A 106 -10.26 14.72 9.49
N LYS A 107 -10.95 14.60 8.36
CA LYS A 107 -12.22 15.33 8.16
C LYS A 107 -13.27 14.90 9.18
N ALA A 108 -13.36 13.60 9.46
CA ALA A 108 -14.32 13.07 10.44
C ALA A 108 -14.01 13.60 11.83
N ARG A 109 -12.74 13.68 12.22
CA ARG A 109 -12.38 14.23 13.53
C ARG A 109 -12.69 15.72 13.64
N ARG A 110 -12.51 16.48 12.56
CA ARG A 110 -12.81 17.91 12.56
C ARG A 110 -14.30 18.19 12.63
N ALA A 111 -15.12 17.26 12.15
CA ALA A 111 -16.56 17.41 12.15
C ALA A 111 -17.21 17.11 13.50
N GLN A 112 -16.45 16.53 14.43
CA GLN A 112 -16.96 16.23 15.79
C GLN A 112 -16.82 17.44 16.72
#